data_819c005193085b72227ef5ec706a0201
#
_entry.id   819c005193085b72227ef5ec706a0201
#
_cell.length_a   1.000
_cell.length_b   1.000
_cell.length_c   1.000
_cell.angle_alpha   90.00
_cell.angle_beta   90.00
_cell.angle_gamma   90.00
#
_symmetry.space_group_name_H-M   'P 1'
#
loop_
_entity.id
_entity.type
_entity.pdbx_description
1 polymer ?
#
loop_
_entity_poly.entity_id
_entity_poly.type
_entity_poly.pdbx_seq_one_letter_code
_entity_poly.pdbx_strand_id
1 'polypeptide(L)'
;HYYHKSAKFESQRINYQYGEISHGHGANYLGFKSEVNHQLYFTDPKTGKKTPLLIAGASGSNKYNNGLNQFTDFQMKIKLLKLVPKLLINKLKYGRYLDIFLTHATPRHIHDKEDPCHIGFPCFNWFIKKFEPTYMVHGHIHLYDLREERIGLYDNTTVVNAYAHCIIELPIKNNN
;
A
#
# COMPACT_ATOMS: atom_id res chain seq x y z
N HIS A 1 24.45 -1.16 -0.84
CA HIS A 1 25.10 -2.45 -0.59
C HIS A 1 24.19 -3.68 -0.67
N TYR A 2 22.90 -3.52 -1.04
CA TYR A 2 21.95 -4.64 -1.13
C TYR A 2 21.69 -5.16 -2.56
N TYR A 3 22.34 -4.59 -3.57
CA TYR A 3 22.07 -4.93 -4.98
C TYR A 3 22.96 -6.02 -5.56
N HIS A 4 23.86 -6.60 -4.77
CA HIS A 4 24.76 -7.70 -5.22
C HIS A 4 24.39 -9.03 -4.60
N LYS A 5 23.17 -9.52 -4.83
CA LYS A 5 22.83 -10.86 -4.39
C LYS A 5 22.19 -11.68 -5.49
N SER A 6 23.05 -12.60 -5.99
CA SER A 6 22.74 -13.92 -6.56
C SER A 6 21.68 -14.01 -7.68
N ALA A 7 21.92 -14.93 -8.60
CA ALA A 7 20.98 -15.39 -9.65
C ALA A 7 19.55 -15.66 -9.11
N LYS A 8 19.42 -15.97 -7.84
CA LYS A 8 18.15 -16.15 -7.14
C LYS A 8 17.33 -14.85 -7.03
N PHE A 9 17.98 -13.71 -6.91
CA PHE A 9 17.34 -12.39 -6.86
C PHE A 9 16.88 -11.94 -8.25
N GLU A 10 17.63 -12.25 -9.28
CA GLU A 10 17.26 -11.98 -10.68
C GLU A 10 16.04 -12.81 -11.11
N SER A 11 15.97 -14.09 -10.72
CA SER A 11 14.81 -14.93 -11.02
C SER A 11 13.53 -14.44 -10.30
N GLN A 12 13.67 -13.92 -9.07
CA GLN A 12 12.58 -13.29 -8.34
C GLN A 12 12.12 -11.99 -9.02
N ARG A 13 13.05 -11.23 -9.60
CA ARG A 13 12.74 -10.00 -10.34
C ARG A 13 12.00 -10.28 -11.65
N ILE A 14 12.33 -11.38 -12.34
CA ILE A 14 11.61 -11.82 -13.55
C ILE A 14 10.19 -12.26 -13.20
N ASN A 15 9.99 -12.98 -12.11
CA ASN A 15 8.67 -13.39 -11.63
C ASN A 15 7.81 -12.18 -11.20
N TYR A 16 8.44 -11.11 -10.73
CA TYR A 16 7.75 -9.85 -10.40
C TYR A 16 7.05 -9.23 -11.61
N GLN A 17 7.58 -9.41 -12.81
CA GLN A 17 6.99 -8.90 -14.05
C GLN A 17 5.64 -9.56 -14.37
N TYR A 18 5.42 -10.78 -13.94
CA TYR A 18 4.19 -11.54 -14.21
C TYR A 18 3.16 -11.50 -13.07
N GLY A 19 3.43 -10.74 -12.01
CA GLY A 19 2.49 -10.56 -10.90
C GLY A 19 2.25 -11.79 -10.03
N GLU A 20 3.03 -12.85 -10.22
CA GLU A 20 2.94 -14.09 -9.47
C GLU A 20 4.19 -14.28 -8.62
N ILE A 21 4.22 -13.69 -7.43
CA ILE A 21 5.31 -13.95 -6.50
C ILE A 21 4.77 -14.58 -5.23
N SER A 22 5.07 -15.85 -5.11
CA SER A 22 5.18 -16.51 -3.83
C SER A 22 6.66 -16.47 -3.43
N HIS A 23 7.01 -15.63 -2.49
CA HIS A 23 8.34 -15.70 -1.88
C HIS A 23 8.35 -16.85 -0.88
N GLY A 24 9.37 -17.70 -0.95
CA GLY A 24 9.53 -18.89 -0.11
C GLY A 24 9.71 -18.62 1.40
N HIS A 25 9.25 -17.47 1.89
CA HIS A 25 9.30 -17.07 3.29
C HIS A 25 7.92 -16.59 3.79
N GLY A 26 6.83 -17.02 3.17
CA GLY A 26 5.47 -16.67 3.59
C GLY A 26 5.02 -15.25 3.23
N ALA A 27 5.74 -14.53 2.38
CA ALA A 27 5.32 -13.23 1.88
C ALA A 27 4.22 -13.38 0.81
N ASN A 28 3.15 -12.62 0.94
CA ASN A 28 2.05 -12.57 -0.02
C ASN A 28 2.14 -11.31 -0.87
N TYR A 29 2.02 -11.49 -2.19
CA TYR A 29 1.94 -10.37 -3.12
C TYR A 29 0.53 -9.77 -3.15
N LEU A 30 0.41 -8.52 -2.77
CA LEU A 30 -0.87 -7.79 -2.66
C LEU A 30 -1.18 -6.87 -3.84
N GLY A 31 -0.43 -6.94 -4.94
CA GLY A 31 -0.68 -6.08 -6.10
C GLY A 31 -2.09 -6.28 -6.66
N PHE A 32 -2.96 -5.26 -6.50
CA PHE A 32 -4.38 -5.28 -6.88
C PHE A 32 -5.21 -6.40 -6.21
N LYS A 33 -4.85 -6.76 -4.98
CA LYS A 33 -5.57 -7.72 -4.14
C LYS A 33 -6.02 -7.08 -2.84
N SER A 34 -7.06 -7.62 -2.25
CA SER A 34 -7.50 -7.30 -0.89
C SER A 34 -7.59 -8.59 -0.09
N GLU A 35 -6.99 -8.62 1.09
CA GLU A 35 -6.91 -9.79 1.94
C GLU A 35 -7.40 -9.49 3.37
N VAL A 36 -7.88 -10.53 4.03
CA VAL A 36 -8.27 -10.52 5.44
C VAL A 36 -7.25 -11.35 6.19
N ASN A 37 -6.43 -10.71 7.01
CA ASN A 37 -5.45 -11.41 7.82
C ASN A 37 -6.06 -11.77 9.18
N HIS A 38 -6.30 -13.05 9.41
CA HIS A 38 -6.89 -13.57 10.64
C HIS A 38 -5.87 -13.81 11.78
N GLN A 39 -4.59 -13.66 11.52
CA GLN A 39 -3.53 -13.79 12.53
C GLN A 39 -3.22 -12.45 13.22
N LEU A 40 -3.46 -11.35 12.51
CA LEU A 40 -3.30 -9.99 13.02
C LEU A 40 -4.68 -9.36 13.22
N TYR A 41 -4.80 -8.58 14.29
CA TYR A 41 -6.06 -7.95 14.66
C TYR A 41 -5.90 -6.43 14.70
N PHE A 42 -6.84 -5.75 14.09
CA PHE A 42 -7.05 -4.33 14.31
C PHE A 42 -8.05 -4.14 15.46
N THR A 43 -7.76 -3.22 16.35
CA THR A 43 -8.74 -2.84 17.39
C THR A 43 -9.42 -1.56 16.93
N ASP A 44 -10.73 -1.63 16.73
CA ASP A 44 -11.53 -0.45 16.39
C ASP A 44 -11.42 0.57 17.53
N PRO A 45 -10.89 1.77 17.28
CA PRO A 45 -10.67 2.77 18.32
C PRO A 45 -11.98 3.29 18.93
N LYS A 46 -13.12 3.17 18.24
CA LYS A 46 -14.42 3.63 18.70
C LYS A 46 -15.13 2.60 19.58
N THR A 47 -15.04 1.31 19.20
CA THR A 47 -15.81 0.25 19.84
C THR A 47 -14.97 -0.65 20.74
N GLY A 48 -13.63 -0.59 20.64
CA GLY A 48 -12.71 -1.51 21.33
C GLY A 48 -12.74 -2.95 20.78
N LYS A 49 -13.54 -3.22 19.74
CA LYS A 49 -13.72 -4.55 19.17
C LYS A 49 -12.50 -4.97 18.36
N LYS A 50 -11.96 -6.15 18.65
CA LYS A 50 -10.92 -6.79 17.83
C LYS A 50 -11.52 -7.41 16.58
N THR A 51 -10.95 -7.08 15.43
CA THR A 51 -11.35 -7.62 14.14
C THR A 51 -10.11 -7.96 13.32
N PRO A 52 -10.17 -8.93 12.38
CA PRO A 52 -9.05 -9.26 11.54
C PRO A 52 -8.51 -8.03 10.80
N LEU A 53 -7.20 -7.99 10.57
CA LEU A 53 -6.58 -6.92 9.80
C LEU A 53 -7.00 -7.01 8.33
N LEU A 54 -7.53 -5.92 7.80
CA LEU A 54 -8.01 -5.80 6.42
C LEU A 54 -6.97 -5.03 5.60
N ILE A 55 -6.36 -5.68 4.61
CA ILE A 55 -5.30 -5.10 3.80
C ILE A 55 -5.71 -5.11 2.34
N ALA A 56 -5.40 -4.05 1.62
CA ALA A 56 -5.47 -4.02 0.16
C ALA A 56 -4.19 -3.41 -0.40
N GLY A 57 -3.80 -3.81 -1.61
CA GLY A 57 -2.59 -3.30 -2.22
C GLY A 57 -2.75 -2.92 -3.69
N ALA A 58 -1.87 -2.02 -4.14
CA ALA A 58 -1.70 -1.66 -5.53
C ALA A 58 -0.21 -1.57 -5.89
N SER A 59 0.18 -2.12 -7.02
CA SER A 59 1.56 -2.08 -7.51
C SER A 59 1.72 -1.12 -8.70
N GLY A 60 2.96 -0.73 -8.97
CA GLY A 60 3.32 0.10 -10.11
C GLY A 60 3.45 1.58 -9.80
N SER A 61 4.00 2.33 -10.76
CA SER A 61 4.24 3.77 -10.70
C SER A 61 3.51 4.51 -11.81
N ASN A 62 3.51 5.84 -11.72
CA ASN A 62 2.99 6.68 -12.80
C ASN A 62 3.81 6.46 -14.08
N LYS A 63 3.13 6.56 -15.22
CA LYS A 63 3.75 6.32 -16.53
C LYS A 63 4.62 7.53 -16.93
N TYR A 64 5.93 7.33 -17.02
CA TYR A 64 6.88 8.33 -17.50
C TYR A 64 7.74 7.85 -18.69
N ASN A 65 7.79 6.54 -18.91
CA ASN A 65 8.41 5.93 -20.09
C ASN A 65 7.63 4.65 -20.46
N ASN A 66 8.16 3.78 -21.30
CA ASN A 66 7.52 2.53 -21.70
C ASN A 66 7.92 1.34 -20.80
N GLY A 67 8.21 1.59 -19.52
CA GLY A 67 8.57 0.58 -18.55
C GLY A 67 7.38 -0.31 -18.16
N LEU A 68 7.70 -1.51 -17.70
CA LEU A 68 6.72 -2.44 -17.15
C LEU A 68 6.16 -1.90 -15.81
N ASN A 69 4.93 -2.25 -15.50
CA ASN A 69 4.24 -1.84 -14.27
C ASN A 69 4.11 -0.31 -14.09
N GLN A 70 4.04 0.41 -15.19
CA GLN A 70 3.72 1.83 -15.23
C GLN A 70 2.32 2.05 -15.79
N PHE A 71 1.55 2.89 -15.13
CA PHE A 71 0.15 3.11 -15.46
C PHE A 71 -0.16 4.60 -15.52
N THR A 72 -1.04 5.01 -16.42
CA THR A 72 -1.68 6.32 -16.30
C THR A 72 -2.60 6.32 -15.09
N ASP A 73 -2.97 7.50 -14.58
CA ASP A 73 -3.91 7.61 -13.44
C ASP A 73 -5.23 6.89 -13.75
N PHE A 74 -5.75 7.03 -14.96
CA PHE A 74 -6.97 6.34 -15.40
C PHE A 74 -6.82 4.82 -15.37
N GLN A 75 -5.71 4.28 -15.90
CA GLN A 75 -5.45 2.83 -15.86
C GLN A 75 -5.33 2.32 -14.43
N MET A 76 -4.64 3.07 -13.55
CA MET A 76 -4.53 2.74 -12.14
C MET A 76 -5.90 2.75 -11.48
N LYS A 77 -6.73 3.76 -11.75
CA LYS A 77 -8.09 3.84 -11.22
C LYS A 77 -8.95 2.63 -11.62
N ILE A 78 -8.90 2.20 -12.87
CA ILE A 78 -9.61 0.98 -13.34
C ILE A 78 -9.14 -0.27 -12.57
N LYS A 79 -7.83 -0.37 -12.29
CA LYS A 79 -7.29 -1.48 -11.49
C LYS A 79 -7.78 -1.42 -10.03
N LEU A 80 -7.85 -0.25 -9.42
CA LEU A 80 -8.39 -0.06 -8.08
C LEU A 80 -9.88 -0.42 -7.99
N LEU A 81 -10.66 -0.15 -9.02
CA LEU A 81 -12.07 -0.52 -9.06
C LEU A 81 -12.30 -2.03 -8.91
N LYS A 82 -11.34 -2.87 -9.30
CA LYS A 82 -11.41 -4.33 -9.10
C LYS A 82 -11.39 -4.73 -7.62
N LEU A 83 -10.88 -3.87 -6.73
CA LEU A 83 -10.88 -4.11 -5.28
C LEU A 83 -12.25 -3.84 -4.65
N VAL A 84 -13.04 -2.96 -5.27
CA VAL A 84 -14.28 -2.43 -4.68
C VAL A 84 -15.26 -3.50 -4.22
N PRO A 85 -15.57 -4.57 -4.98
CA PRO A 85 -16.51 -5.58 -4.51
C PRO A 85 -16.10 -6.20 -3.18
N LYS A 86 -14.80 -6.52 -3.00
CA LYS A 86 -14.30 -7.10 -1.76
C LYS A 86 -14.28 -6.11 -0.61
N LEU A 87 -13.97 -4.83 -0.89
CA LEU A 87 -14.05 -3.76 0.10
C LEU A 87 -15.49 -3.55 0.60
N LEU A 88 -16.48 -3.64 -0.28
CA LEU A 88 -17.91 -3.59 0.11
C LEU A 88 -18.29 -4.77 1.00
N ILE A 89 -17.84 -5.97 0.67
CA ILE A 89 -18.03 -7.16 1.53
C ILE A 89 -17.37 -6.94 2.90
N ASN A 90 -16.16 -6.40 2.95
CA ASN A 90 -15.50 -6.07 4.19
C ASN A 90 -16.32 -5.06 5.02
N LYS A 91 -16.85 -4.02 4.36
CA LYS A 91 -17.71 -3.01 5.02
C LYS A 91 -18.95 -3.64 5.66
N LEU A 92 -19.60 -4.56 4.96
CA LEU A 92 -20.78 -5.27 5.47
C LEU A 92 -20.41 -6.19 6.65
N LYS A 93 -19.27 -6.90 6.55
CA LYS A 93 -18.87 -7.92 7.54
C LYS A 93 -18.17 -7.34 8.76
N TYR A 94 -17.34 -6.31 8.58
CA TYR A 94 -16.45 -5.77 9.62
C TYR A 94 -16.71 -4.31 9.97
N GLY A 95 -17.68 -3.66 9.33
CA GLY A 95 -18.03 -2.25 9.57
C GLY A 95 -17.09 -1.24 8.90
N ARG A 96 -16.01 -1.68 8.23
CA ARG A 96 -15.02 -0.84 7.56
C ARG A 96 -14.49 -1.50 6.29
N TYR A 97 -13.94 -0.72 5.38
CA TYR A 97 -13.49 -1.23 4.07
C TYR A 97 -12.14 -1.93 4.15
N LEU A 98 -11.14 -1.27 4.77
CA LEU A 98 -9.78 -1.77 4.97
C LEU A 98 -9.09 -0.97 6.08
N ASP A 99 -8.00 -1.52 6.60
CA ASP A 99 -7.16 -0.86 7.62
C ASP A 99 -5.88 -0.30 7.00
N ILE A 100 -5.26 -1.08 6.10
CA ILE A 100 -4.01 -0.71 5.44
C ILE A 100 -4.18 -0.76 3.93
N PHE A 101 -3.81 0.34 3.26
CA PHE A 101 -3.61 0.39 1.82
C PHE A 101 -2.11 0.41 1.51
N LEU A 102 -1.59 -0.71 1.00
CA LEU A 102 -0.17 -0.89 0.70
C LEU A 102 0.09 -0.63 -0.79
N THR A 103 0.94 0.34 -1.11
CA THR A 103 1.23 0.71 -2.50
C THR A 103 2.72 0.78 -2.79
N HIS A 104 3.11 0.72 -4.08
CA HIS A 104 4.46 1.08 -4.48
C HIS A 104 4.61 2.60 -4.57
N ALA A 105 3.77 3.25 -5.36
CA ALA A 105 3.79 4.71 -5.53
C ALA A 105 2.96 5.42 -4.46
N THR A 106 3.17 6.72 -4.37
CA THR A 106 2.56 7.63 -3.41
C THR A 106 1.26 8.26 -3.95
N PRO A 107 0.36 8.79 -3.12
CA PRO A 107 -0.72 9.66 -3.58
C PRO A 107 -0.17 11.00 -4.07
N ARG A 108 -0.92 11.72 -4.90
CA ARG A 108 -0.53 13.03 -5.42
C ARG A 108 -0.47 14.08 -4.28
N HIS A 109 0.56 14.92 -4.29
CA HIS A 109 0.82 16.01 -3.34
C HIS A 109 1.12 15.58 -1.89
N ILE A 110 1.45 14.29 -1.68
CA ILE A 110 1.90 13.80 -0.39
C ILE A 110 3.10 12.90 -0.61
N HIS A 111 4.27 13.33 -0.18
CA HIS A 111 5.56 12.69 -0.37
C HIS A 111 6.00 12.50 -1.83
N ASP A 112 5.21 12.91 -2.81
CA ASP A 112 5.57 12.82 -4.22
C ASP A 112 6.52 13.97 -4.63
N LYS A 113 7.08 13.88 -5.83
CA LYS A 113 7.94 14.91 -6.41
C LYS A 113 7.41 15.30 -7.79
N GLU A 114 7.79 16.48 -8.27
CA GLU A 114 7.31 16.99 -9.56
C GLU A 114 8.08 16.42 -10.78
N ASP A 115 9.12 15.60 -10.55
CA ASP A 115 9.79 14.93 -11.65
C ASP A 115 8.95 13.73 -12.18
N PRO A 116 9.02 13.42 -13.48
CA PRO A 116 8.09 12.49 -14.12
C PRO A 116 8.02 11.10 -13.50
N CYS A 117 9.11 10.60 -12.90
CA CYS A 117 9.13 9.26 -12.34
C CYS A 117 8.56 9.17 -10.91
N HIS A 118 8.46 10.31 -10.20
CA HIS A 118 8.02 10.36 -8.81
C HIS A 118 6.67 11.06 -8.59
N ILE A 119 6.00 11.46 -9.68
CA ILE A 119 4.63 12.01 -9.59
C ILE A 119 3.68 10.96 -9.01
N GLY A 120 2.99 11.32 -7.94
CA GLY A 120 1.99 10.48 -7.29
C GLY A 120 0.69 10.35 -8.09
N PHE A 121 -0.17 9.40 -7.70
CA PHE A 121 -1.45 9.14 -8.35
C PHE A 121 -2.60 9.95 -7.71
N PRO A 122 -3.29 10.83 -8.46
CA PRO A 122 -4.55 11.44 -8.03
C PRO A 122 -5.63 10.41 -7.65
N CYS A 123 -5.68 9.28 -8.35
CA CYS A 123 -6.65 8.23 -8.04
C CYS A 123 -6.39 7.56 -6.68
N PHE A 124 -5.19 7.63 -6.11
CA PHE A 124 -4.94 7.19 -4.74
C PHE A 124 -5.57 8.15 -3.72
N ASN A 125 -5.53 9.46 -3.96
CA ASN A 125 -6.24 10.45 -3.14
C ASN A 125 -7.75 10.16 -3.13
N TRP A 126 -8.34 9.90 -4.32
CA TRP A 126 -9.72 9.46 -4.43
C TRP A 126 -9.99 8.16 -3.64
N PHE A 127 -9.10 7.17 -3.73
CA PHE A 127 -9.26 5.88 -3.06
C PHE A 127 -9.20 6.03 -1.54
N ILE A 128 -8.23 6.79 -1.02
CA ILE A 128 -8.11 7.10 0.40
C ILE A 128 -9.37 7.78 0.90
N LYS A 129 -9.82 8.85 0.23
CA LYS A 129 -11.01 9.59 0.61
C LYS A 129 -12.29 8.74 0.59
N LYS A 130 -12.38 7.79 -0.34
CA LYS A 130 -13.56 6.93 -0.50
C LYS A 130 -13.62 5.77 0.48
N PHE A 131 -12.48 5.16 0.78
CA PHE A 131 -12.40 3.91 1.54
C PHE A 131 -11.76 4.07 2.93
N GLU A 132 -11.23 5.24 3.24
CA GLU A 132 -10.76 5.67 4.56
C GLU A 132 -9.90 4.61 5.27
N PRO A 133 -8.78 4.12 4.66
CA PRO A 133 -7.85 3.27 5.38
C PRO A 133 -7.26 4.02 6.57
N THR A 134 -6.94 3.33 7.65
CA THR A 134 -6.21 3.94 8.77
C THR A 134 -4.82 4.37 8.34
N TYR A 135 -4.16 3.51 7.54
CA TYR A 135 -2.84 3.79 6.99
C TYR A 135 -2.80 3.57 5.48
N MET A 136 -2.14 4.48 4.77
CA MET A 136 -1.58 4.20 3.46
C MET A 136 -0.07 4.09 3.59
N VAL A 137 0.49 2.95 3.20
CA VAL A 137 1.94 2.70 3.28
C VAL A 137 2.49 2.57 1.87
N HIS A 138 3.49 3.38 1.56
CA HIS A 138 4.10 3.38 0.23
C HIS A 138 5.63 3.38 0.29
N GLY A 139 6.27 3.05 -0.82
CA GLY A 139 7.71 3.17 -1.05
C GLY A 139 8.02 4.19 -2.15
N HIS A 140 8.84 3.79 -3.12
CA HIS A 140 9.19 4.50 -4.33
C HIS A 140 10.00 5.79 -4.13
N ILE A 141 9.57 6.67 -3.24
CA ILE A 141 10.28 7.92 -2.94
C ILE A 141 11.38 7.65 -1.93
N HIS A 142 12.62 7.79 -2.37
CA HIS A 142 13.78 7.56 -1.52
C HIS A 142 14.05 8.79 -0.65
N LEU A 143 14.11 8.57 0.64
CA LEU A 143 14.44 9.60 1.63
C LEU A 143 15.95 9.53 1.90
N TYR A 144 16.70 10.40 1.25
CA TYR A 144 18.16 10.50 1.42
C TYR A 144 18.53 11.38 2.60
N ASP A 145 17.66 12.31 2.98
CA ASP A 145 17.79 13.15 4.16
C ASP A 145 16.78 12.66 5.22
N LEU A 146 17.27 12.37 6.41
CA LEU A 146 16.43 11.93 7.54
C LEU A 146 15.46 13.01 8.04
N ARG A 147 15.64 14.27 7.61
CA ARG A 147 14.73 15.39 7.91
C ARG A 147 13.54 15.45 6.95
N GLU A 148 13.57 14.71 5.83
CA GLU A 148 12.43 14.63 4.94
C GLU A 148 11.22 14.01 5.65
N GLU A 149 10.05 14.60 5.43
CA GLU A 149 8.82 14.14 6.06
C GLU A 149 8.47 12.73 5.60
N ARG A 150 8.32 11.82 6.55
CA ARG A 150 7.99 10.42 6.31
C ARG A 150 6.51 10.13 6.52
N ILE A 151 5.84 10.92 7.33
CA ILE A 151 4.45 10.72 7.75
C ILE A 151 3.64 11.95 7.37
N GLY A 152 2.64 11.75 6.53
CA GLY A 152 1.67 12.78 6.15
C GLY A 152 0.26 12.38 6.57
N LEU A 153 -0.64 13.35 6.60
CA LEU A 153 -2.07 13.11 6.86
C LEU A 153 -2.89 13.54 5.65
N TYR A 154 -3.78 12.67 5.20
CA TYR A 154 -4.77 12.98 4.17
C TYR A 154 -6.16 12.56 4.64
N ASP A 155 -7.05 13.52 4.87
CA ASP A 155 -8.30 13.32 5.58
C ASP A 155 -8.05 12.56 6.91
N ASN A 156 -8.62 11.36 7.06
CA ASN A 156 -8.46 10.51 8.25
C ASN A 156 -7.39 9.42 8.08
N THR A 157 -6.62 9.46 7.00
CA THR A 157 -5.61 8.43 6.67
C THR A 157 -4.21 8.95 6.94
N THR A 158 -3.45 8.21 7.72
CA THR A 158 -2.01 8.45 7.88
C THR A 158 -1.26 7.84 6.70
N VAL A 159 -0.58 8.67 5.92
CA VAL A 159 0.24 8.26 4.78
C VAL A 159 1.69 8.11 5.25
N VAL A 160 2.29 6.95 5.02
CA VAL A 160 3.63 6.61 5.51
C VAL A 160 4.53 6.20 4.36
N ASN A 161 5.66 6.89 4.21
CA ASN A 161 6.75 6.46 3.35
C ASN A 161 7.62 5.44 4.09
N ALA A 162 7.55 4.18 3.66
CA ALA A 162 8.27 3.06 4.28
C ALA A 162 9.67 2.83 3.67
N TYR A 163 10.30 3.85 3.09
CA TYR A 163 11.66 3.74 2.55
C TYR A 163 12.63 3.15 3.58
N ALA A 164 13.41 2.16 3.16
CA ALA A 164 14.28 1.31 3.97
C ALA A 164 13.46 0.46 4.97
N HIS A 165 12.94 1.03 6.03
CA HIS A 165 12.01 0.40 6.97
C HIS A 165 11.24 1.46 7.77
N CYS A 166 10.05 1.09 8.21
CA CYS A 166 9.24 1.90 9.11
C CYS A 166 8.45 0.98 10.05
N ILE A 167 8.39 1.35 11.31
CA ILE A 167 7.55 0.67 12.30
C ILE A 167 6.24 1.45 12.39
N ILE A 168 5.12 0.76 12.17
CA ILE A 168 3.78 1.31 12.31
C ILE A 168 3.10 0.59 13.47
N GLU A 169 2.72 1.35 14.47
CA GLU A 169 1.93 0.81 15.58
C GLU A 169 0.45 0.79 15.19
N LEU A 170 -0.10 -0.39 15.08
CA LEU A 170 -1.55 -0.54 14.97
C LEU A 170 -2.16 -0.29 16.36
N PRO A 171 -3.31 0.41 16.45
CA PRO A 171 -3.96 0.67 17.72
C PRO A 171 -4.54 -0.62 18.33
N ILE A 172 -3.66 -1.45 18.87
CA ILE A 172 -3.99 -2.67 19.59
C ILE A 172 -4.07 -2.32 21.07
N LYS A 173 -5.25 -2.37 21.66
CA LYS A 173 -5.35 -2.35 23.13
C LYS A 173 -4.83 -3.68 23.63
N ASN A 174 -3.67 -3.69 24.30
CA ASN A 174 -3.27 -4.81 25.12
C ASN A 174 -4.30 -4.90 26.25
N ASN A 175 -5.03 -6.00 26.32
CA ASN A 175 -5.79 -6.32 27.51
C ASN A 175 -4.78 -6.75 28.58
N ASN A 176 -4.49 -5.86 29.54
CA ASN A 176 -4.00 -6.29 30.85
C ASN A 176 -5.12 -7.00 31.57
#